data_3c31787e6764bd146c66c14425aad5de
#
_entry.id   3c31787e6764bd146c66c14425aad5de
#
_cell.length_a   1.000
_cell.length_b   1.000
_cell.length_c   1.000
_cell.angle_alpha   90.00
_cell.angle_beta   90.00
_cell.angle_gamma   90.00
#
_symmetry.space_group_name_H-M   'P 1'
#
loop_
_entity.id
_entity.type
_entity.pdbx_description
1 polymer ?
#
loop_
_entity_poly.entity_id
_entity_poly.type
_entity_poly.pdbx_seq_one_letter_code
_entity_poly.pdbx_strand_id
1 'polypeptide(L)'
;RTQRRVLKKAEDLRRNSTSPWATEDQFSLFRRYLDTRHADGGMADMDIFEFAAMIEETPIKSRVIEYTRPAGAGERGRPLAAVCLTDVFDDGLSMVYSFYDPDLADLSLGTYLILDHIAIAREAGLPYVYLGYWVPGSRKMGYKAGFSGLEIYKGGRWQDIGDPADHKAELHPLSVDPIAEQVARISLPETRTPRDV
;
A
#
# COMPACT_ATOMS: atom_id res chain seq x y z
N ARG A 1 2.13 18.47 13.32
CA ARG A 1 2.33 18.06 14.72
C ARG A 1 2.10 16.58 14.94
N THR A 2 1.04 16.02 14.35
CA THR A 2 0.68 14.59 14.47
C THR A 2 1.74 13.66 13.85
N GLN A 3 2.23 13.95 12.66
CA GLN A 3 3.21 13.13 11.95
C GLN A 3 4.55 13.01 12.73
N ARG A 4 5.05 14.11 13.32
CA ARG A 4 6.25 14.07 14.18
C ARG A 4 6.07 13.16 15.39
N ARG A 5 4.86 13.10 15.96
CA ARG A 5 4.54 12.20 17.07
C ARG A 5 4.57 10.74 16.62
N VAL A 6 4.07 10.44 15.42
CA VAL A 6 4.12 9.08 14.85
C VAL A 6 5.57 8.64 14.67
N LEU A 7 6.42 9.45 14.03
CA LEU A 7 7.84 9.15 13.87
C LEU A 7 8.55 8.91 15.20
N LYS A 8 8.27 9.73 16.22
CA LYS A 8 8.87 9.55 17.55
C LYS A 8 8.43 8.25 18.23
N LYS A 9 7.15 7.85 18.09
CA LYS A 9 6.65 6.61 18.67
C LYS A 9 7.25 5.36 18.02
N ALA A 10 7.61 5.45 16.76
CA ALA A 10 8.15 4.36 15.95
C ALA A 10 9.69 4.42 15.81
N GLU A 11 10.39 5.23 16.60
CA GLU A 11 11.84 5.44 16.50
C GLU A 11 12.69 4.18 16.73
N ASP A 12 12.16 3.20 17.47
CA ASP A 12 12.80 1.92 17.72
C ASP A 12 12.60 0.88 16.61
N LEU A 13 11.75 1.17 15.64
CA LEU A 13 11.57 0.30 14.49
C LEU A 13 12.82 0.34 13.60
N ARG A 14 13.19 -0.83 13.09
CA ARG A 14 14.28 -0.97 12.13
C ARG A 14 13.75 -1.45 10.79
N ARG A 15 14.11 -0.75 9.74
CA ARG A 15 13.79 -1.05 8.36
C ARG A 15 14.84 -1.98 7.76
N ASN A 16 14.38 -2.99 7.02
CA ASN A 16 15.18 -3.82 6.14
C ASN A 16 14.49 -3.94 4.77
N SER A 17 15.25 -3.83 3.69
CA SER A 17 14.71 -3.95 2.32
C SER A 17 15.35 -5.13 1.62
N THR A 18 14.51 -6.07 1.17
CA THR A 18 14.93 -7.30 0.50
C THR A 18 14.32 -7.42 -0.90
N SER A 19 14.79 -8.39 -1.68
CA SER A 19 14.09 -8.85 -2.87
C SER A 19 12.70 -9.38 -2.47
N PRO A 20 11.70 -9.38 -3.37
CA PRO A 20 10.38 -9.90 -3.08
C PRO A 20 10.46 -11.42 -2.89
N TRP A 21 10.43 -11.83 -1.62
CA TRP A 21 10.47 -13.21 -1.18
C TRP A 21 9.53 -13.38 0.01
N ALA A 22 8.63 -14.35 -0.08
CA ALA A 22 7.66 -14.64 0.98
C ALA A 22 8.27 -15.50 2.07
N THR A 23 7.92 -15.20 3.33
CA THR A 23 8.34 -15.97 4.50
C THR A 23 7.13 -16.36 5.36
N GLU A 24 7.29 -17.41 6.18
CA GLU A 24 6.26 -17.83 7.13
C GLU A 24 5.92 -16.73 8.16
N ASP A 25 6.93 -15.98 8.60
CA ASP A 25 6.72 -14.88 9.55
C ASP A 25 5.89 -13.75 8.92
N GLN A 26 6.15 -13.43 7.65
CA GLN A 26 5.35 -12.46 6.90
C GLN A 26 3.91 -12.95 6.74
N PHE A 27 3.71 -14.22 6.35
CA PHE A 27 2.37 -14.81 6.22
C PHE A 27 1.60 -14.84 7.54
N SER A 28 2.27 -15.21 8.64
CA SER A 28 1.67 -15.19 9.98
C SER A 28 1.22 -13.79 10.38
N LEU A 29 2.03 -12.76 10.13
CA LEU A 29 1.66 -11.37 10.37
C LEU A 29 0.51 -10.92 9.47
N PHE A 30 0.53 -11.30 8.19
CA PHE A 30 -0.51 -11.01 7.21
C PHE A 30 -1.87 -11.58 7.64
N ARG A 31 -1.91 -12.85 8.08
CA ARG A 31 -3.14 -13.48 8.59
C ARG A 31 -3.70 -12.73 9.80
N ARG A 32 -2.88 -12.44 10.81
CA ARG A 32 -3.29 -11.66 11.99
C ARG A 32 -3.86 -10.29 11.62
N TYR A 33 -3.24 -9.63 10.65
CA TYR A 33 -3.71 -8.35 10.13
C TYR A 33 -5.07 -8.46 9.45
N LEU A 34 -5.27 -9.46 8.58
CA LEU A 34 -6.54 -9.69 7.90
C LEU A 34 -7.65 -10.02 8.89
N ASP A 35 -7.43 -10.96 9.80
CA ASP A 35 -8.42 -11.39 10.79
C ASP A 35 -8.93 -10.22 11.64
N THR A 36 -8.05 -9.25 11.93
CA THR A 36 -8.40 -8.10 12.76
C THR A 36 -9.03 -6.95 11.96
N ARG A 37 -8.58 -6.72 10.72
CA ARG A 37 -8.91 -5.51 9.96
C ARG A 37 -9.77 -5.74 8.73
N HIS A 38 -9.75 -6.93 8.17
CA HIS A 38 -10.31 -7.27 6.86
C HIS A 38 -10.93 -8.66 6.81
N ALA A 39 -11.52 -9.13 7.91
CA ALA A 39 -12.10 -10.47 8.02
C ALA A 39 -13.12 -10.79 6.91
N ASP A 40 -13.85 -9.77 6.42
CA ASP A 40 -14.82 -9.90 5.33
C ASP A 40 -14.27 -9.44 3.97
N GLY A 41 -12.95 -9.24 3.85
CA GLY A 41 -12.32 -8.76 2.62
C GLY A 41 -12.03 -9.88 1.63
N GLY A 42 -11.87 -9.53 0.34
CA GLY A 42 -11.58 -10.50 -0.73
C GLY A 42 -10.27 -11.28 -0.59
N MET A 43 -9.40 -10.92 0.37
CA MET A 43 -8.16 -11.63 0.68
C MET A 43 -8.26 -12.47 1.97
N ALA A 44 -9.45 -12.52 2.61
CA ALA A 44 -9.64 -13.19 3.90
C ALA A 44 -9.30 -14.69 3.84
N ASP A 45 -9.54 -15.34 2.71
CA ASP A 45 -9.31 -16.76 2.48
C ASP A 45 -7.99 -17.07 1.78
N MET A 46 -7.15 -16.06 1.53
CA MET A 46 -5.86 -16.22 0.84
C MET A 46 -4.95 -17.21 1.61
N ASP A 47 -4.52 -18.25 0.92
CA ASP A 47 -3.60 -19.25 1.47
C ASP A 47 -2.14 -18.81 1.33
N ILE A 48 -1.22 -19.66 1.84
CA ILE A 48 0.22 -19.35 1.81
C ILE A 48 0.79 -19.32 0.38
N PHE A 49 0.23 -20.09 -0.54
CA PHE A 49 0.71 -20.14 -1.92
C PHE A 49 0.24 -18.90 -2.69
N GLU A 50 -0.99 -18.48 -2.49
CA GLU A 50 -1.53 -17.23 -3.05
C GLU A 50 -0.80 -16.01 -2.46
N PHE A 51 -0.48 -16.03 -1.16
CA PHE A 51 0.34 -15.00 -0.54
C PHE A 51 1.75 -14.96 -1.14
N ALA A 52 2.40 -16.13 -1.32
CA ALA A 52 3.71 -16.19 -1.93
C ALA A 52 3.67 -15.65 -3.39
N ALA A 53 2.67 -16.06 -4.17
CA ALA A 53 2.48 -15.53 -5.52
C ALA A 53 2.29 -14.01 -5.52
N MET A 54 1.49 -13.45 -4.60
CA MET A 54 1.32 -12.00 -4.46
C MET A 54 2.64 -11.27 -4.18
N ILE A 55 3.53 -11.86 -3.39
CA ILE A 55 4.82 -11.24 -3.04
C ILE A 55 5.86 -11.40 -4.15
N GLU A 56 5.92 -12.58 -4.77
CA GLU A 56 7.05 -12.99 -5.61
C GLU A 56 6.78 -12.84 -7.11
N GLU A 57 5.52 -13.03 -7.54
CA GLU A 57 5.15 -12.98 -8.96
C GLU A 57 4.80 -11.55 -9.37
N THR A 58 5.82 -10.74 -9.57
CA THR A 58 5.65 -9.36 -10.05
C THR A 58 6.44 -9.12 -11.33
N PRO A 59 5.82 -8.56 -12.38
CA PRO A 59 6.52 -8.16 -13.61
C PRO A 59 7.29 -6.86 -13.46
N ILE A 60 7.20 -6.22 -12.29
CA ILE A 60 7.79 -4.91 -11.99
C ILE A 60 8.94 -5.12 -11.00
N LYS A 61 9.94 -4.24 -11.03
CA LYS A 61 10.99 -4.23 -10.02
C LYS A 61 10.38 -3.89 -8.66
N SER A 62 10.29 -4.89 -7.79
CA SER A 62 9.67 -4.77 -6.48
C SER A 62 10.64 -5.05 -5.35
N ARG A 63 10.30 -4.57 -4.18
CA ARG A 63 11.01 -4.78 -2.92
C ARG A 63 10.01 -5.14 -1.83
N VAL A 64 10.41 -6.02 -0.93
CA VAL A 64 9.75 -6.19 0.36
C VAL A 64 10.50 -5.36 1.39
N ILE A 65 9.78 -4.45 2.04
CA ILE A 65 10.32 -3.62 3.12
C ILE A 65 9.71 -4.12 4.43
N GLU A 66 10.57 -4.68 5.27
CA GLU A 66 10.22 -5.19 6.59
C GLU A 66 10.56 -4.18 7.67
N TYR A 67 9.70 -4.07 8.66
CA TYR A 67 9.92 -3.27 9.85
C TYR A 67 9.88 -4.19 11.06
N THR A 68 10.96 -4.18 11.83
CA THR A 68 11.08 -4.98 13.05
C THR A 68 11.12 -4.10 14.28
N ARG A 69 10.53 -4.59 15.38
CA ARG A 69 10.54 -3.92 16.69
C ARG A 69 11.52 -4.58 17.66
N PRO A 70 11.90 -3.92 18.74
CA PRO A 70 12.57 -4.60 19.86
C PRO A 70 11.74 -5.77 20.37
N ALA A 71 12.39 -6.83 20.80
CA ALA A 71 11.73 -7.96 21.44
C ALA A 71 11.10 -7.55 22.79
N GLY A 72 9.92 -8.03 23.03
CA GLY A 72 9.28 -7.97 24.35
C GLY A 72 9.80 -9.06 25.29
N ALA A 73 9.26 -9.11 26.49
CA ALA A 73 9.62 -10.12 27.46
C ALA A 73 9.27 -11.53 26.96
N GLY A 74 10.25 -12.42 26.91
CA GLY A 74 10.10 -13.81 26.43
C GLY A 74 10.21 -13.99 24.92
N GLU A 75 10.30 -12.94 24.13
CA GLU A 75 10.54 -13.00 22.68
C GLU A 75 12.05 -13.09 22.37
N ARG A 76 12.38 -13.70 21.25
CA ARG A 76 13.76 -13.76 20.74
C ARG A 76 13.87 -12.94 19.46
N GLY A 77 15.03 -12.28 19.27
CA GLY A 77 15.31 -11.51 18.05
C GLY A 77 14.53 -10.19 17.99
N ARG A 78 14.14 -9.79 16.79
CA ARG A 78 13.35 -8.60 16.51
C ARG A 78 12.12 -8.99 15.69
N PRO A 79 10.95 -9.14 16.33
CA PRO A 79 9.72 -9.53 15.64
C PRO A 79 9.31 -8.53 14.55
N LEU A 80 8.62 -9.02 13.53
CA LEU A 80 8.02 -8.18 12.50
C LEU A 80 6.92 -7.30 13.13
N ALA A 81 7.00 -6.01 12.84
CA ALA A 81 5.97 -5.03 13.18
C ALA A 81 5.12 -4.65 11.97
N ALA A 82 5.73 -4.60 10.79
CA ALA A 82 5.06 -4.30 9.54
C ALA A 82 5.84 -4.82 8.34
N VAL A 83 5.12 -5.02 7.24
CA VAL A 83 5.69 -5.38 5.93
C VAL A 83 5.00 -4.54 4.86
N CYS A 84 5.78 -4.10 3.87
CA CYS A 84 5.27 -3.38 2.71
C CYS A 84 5.86 -3.97 1.43
N LEU A 85 5.00 -4.43 0.52
CA LEU A 85 5.36 -4.71 -0.86
C LEU A 85 5.37 -3.38 -1.61
N THR A 86 6.50 -3.06 -2.22
CA THR A 86 6.75 -1.75 -2.84
C THR A 86 7.32 -1.93 -4.23
N ASP A 87 6.66 -1.38 -5.23
CA ASP A 87 7.20 -1.30 -6.58
C ASP A 87 8.09 -0.07 -6.73
N VAL A 88 9.15 -0.23 -7.52
CA VAL A 88 10.14 0.81 -7.77
C VAL A 88 10.04 1.25 -9.22
N PHE A 89 9.56 2.46 -9.43
CA PHE A 89 9.50 3.14 -10.72
C PHE A 89 10.65 4.14 -10.89
N ASP A 90 10.85 4.60 -12.10
CA ASP A 90 11.89 5.60 -12.40
C ASP A 90 11.63 6.96 -11.73
N ASP A 91 10.36 7.24 -11.42
CA ASP A 91 9.91 8.50 -10.82
C ASP A 91 9.37 8.36 -9.39
N GLY A 92 9.30 7.15 -8.84
CA GLY A 92 8.71 7.01 -7.51
C GLY A 92 8.62 5.60 -6.97
N LEU A 93 8.09 5.52 -5.76
CA LEU A 93 7.78 4.26 -5.08
C LEU A 93 6.27 4.07 -5.01
N SER A 94 5.79 2.88 -5.35
CA SER A 94 4.38 2.54 -5.19
C SER A 94 4.19 1.57 -4.02
N MET A 95 3.41 1.98 -3.04
CA MET A 95 3.03 1.14 -1.90
C MET A 95 1.90 0.20 -2.32
N VAL A 96 2.27 -0.95 -2.91
CA VAL A 96 1.32 -1.91 -3.49
C VAL A 96 0.41 -2.51 -2.42
N TYR A 97 1.02 -3.06 -1.39
CA TYR A 97 0.30 -3.62 -0.24
C TYR A 97 1.12 -3.46 1.04
N SER A 98 0.43 -3.19 2.15
CA SER A 98 1.07 -3.10 3.45
C SER A 98 0.20 -3.72 4.53
N PHE A 99 0.82 -4.47 5.42
CA PHE A 99 0.18 -5.07 6.58
C PHE A 99 1.09 -4.95 7.80
N TYR A 100 0.49 -4.95 8.96
CA TYR A 100 1.22 -4.67 10.20
C TYR A 100 0.56 -5.32 11.41
N ASP A 101 1.31 -5.43 12.48
CA ASP A 101 0.87 -6.01 13.75
C ASP A 101 -0.30 -5.20 14.33
N PRO A 102 -1.51 -5.80 14.42
CA PRO A 102 -2.67 -5.11 14.95
C PRO A 102 -2.53 -4.73 16.43
N ASP A 103 -1.67 -5.42 17.17
CA ASP A 103 -1.43 -5.14 18.59
C ASP A 103 -0.59 -3.86 18.80
N LEU A 104 0.02 -3.34 17.75
CA LEU A 104 0.78 -2.08 17.75
C LEU A 104 -0.05 -0.88 17.26
N ALA A 105 -1.36 -0.89 17.50
CA ALA A 105 -2.28 0.16 17.01
C ALA A 105 -1.91 1.58 17.48
N ASP A 106 -1.28 1.72 18.64
CA ASP A 106 -0.85 3.00 19.21
C ASP A 106 0.31 3.65 18.42
N LEU A 107 1.08 2.88 17.63
CA LEU A 107 2.16 3.38 16.77
C LEU A 107 1.64 4.06 15.50
N SER A 108 0.36 3.85 15.14
CA SER A 108 -0.22 4.38 13.89
C SER A 108 0.58 3.95 12.64
N LEU A 109 0.87 2.64 12.54
CA LEU A 109 1.81 2.08 11.55
C LEU A 109 1.42 2.42 10.12
N GLY A 110 0.14 2.47 9.74
CA GLY A 110 -0.25 2.90 8.40
C GLY A 110 0.26 4.29 8.03
N THR A 111 0.21 5.24 8.96
CA THR A 111 0.79 6.59 8.76
C THR A 111 2.32 6.55 8.77
N TYR A 112 2.92 5.77 9.67
CA TYR A 112 4.36 5.62 9.75
C TYR A 112 4.95 5.08 8.46
N LEU A 113 4.38 4.03 7.89
CA LEU A 113 4.84 3.42 6.63
C LEU A 113 4.87 4.43 5.48
N ILE A 114 3.85 5.30 5.36
CA ILE A 114 3.84 6.36 4.34
C ILE A 114 4.98 7.36 4.60
N LEU A 115 5.16 7.81 5.85
CA LEU A 115 6.22 8.76 6.20
C LEU A 115 7.63 8.18 5.92
N ASP A 116 7.82 6.90 6.19
CA ASP A 116 9.09 6.23 5.92
C ASP A 116 9.31 6.04 4.41
N HIS A 117 8.27 5.71 3.62
CA HIS A 117 8.37 5.64 2.16
C HIS A 117 8.71 7.02 1.54
N ILE A 118 8.18 8.10 2.10
CA ILE A 118 8.58 9.46 1.72
C ILE A 118 10.07 9.69 2.03
N ALA A 119 10.56 9.21 3.16
CA ALA A 119 11.97 9.29 3.50
C ALA A 119 12.84 8.46 2.54
N ILE A 120 12.43 7.21 2.23
CA ILE A 120 13.12 6.35 1.27
C ILE A 120 13.17 6.99 -0.13
N ALA A 121 12.04 7.49 -0.62
CA ALA A 121 11.98 8.15 -1.92
C ALA A 121 12.92 9.36 -1.96
N ARG A 122 12.92 10.17 -0.91
CA ARG A 122 13.83 11.32 -0.76
C ARG A 122 15.31 10.91 -0.74
N GLU A 123 15.65 9.85 0.00
CA GLU A 123 17.01 9.28 0.06
C GLU A 123 17.46 8.80 -1.32
N ALA A 124 16.53 8.24 -2.11
CA ALA A 124 16.76 7.75 -3.47
C ALA A 124 16.68 8.83 -4.56
N GLY A 125 16.34 10.08 -4.21
CA GLY A 125 16.15 11.16 -5.18
C GLY A 125 14.89 11.02 -6.05
N LEU A 126 13.90 10.23 -5.60
CA LEU A 126 12.65 10.00 -6.30
C LEU A 126 11.59 11.04 -5.89
N PRO A 127 10.90 11.69 -6.85
CA PRO A 127 9.96 12.77 -6.54
C PRO A 127 8.64 12.29 -5.94
N TYR A 128 8.20 11.04 -6.16
CA TYR A 128 6.86 10.60 -5.82
C TYR A 128 6.80 9.35 -4.94
N VAL A 129 5.72 9.27 -4.14
CA VAL A 129 5.26 8.06 -3.45
C VAL A 129 3.79 7.85 -3.81
N TYR A 130 3.50 6.75 -4.49
CA TYR A 130 2.15 6.39 -4.90
C TYR A 130 1.48 5.58 -3.79
N LEU A 131 0.36 6.09 -3.27
CA LEU A 131 -0.35 5.50 -2.12
C LEU A 131 -1.47 4.53 -2.53
N GLY A 132 -1.66 4.33 -3.84
CA GLY A 132 -2.77 3.53 -4.36
C GLY A 132 -4.13 4.22 -4.19
N TYR A 133 -5.19 3.43 -4.14
CA TYR A 133 -6.54 3.96 -4.06
C TYR A 133 -6.83 4.71 -2.76
N TRP A 134 -7.65 5.74 -2.90
CA TRP A 134 -8.26 6.44 -1.79
C TRP A 134 -9.77 6.57 -2.02
N VAL A 135 -10.57 6.21 -1.02
CA VAL A 135 -12.02 6.31 -1.06
C VAL A 135 -12.45 7.41 -0.09
N PRO A 136 -13.04 8.52 -0.58
CA PRO A 136 -13.55 9.57 0.27
C PRO A 136 -14.55 9.03 1.30
N GLY A 137 -14.44 9.48 2.54
CA GLY A 137 -15.31 9.04 3.64
C GLY A 137 -14.99 7.66 4.22
N SER A 138 -14.05 6.91 3.63
CA SER A 138 -13.62 5.63 4.18
C SER A 138 -12.86 5.83 5.50
N ARG A 139 -13.37 5.24 6.60
CA ARG A 139 -12.71 5.26 7.90
C ARG A 139 -11.33 4.60 7.88
N LYS A 140 -11.14 3.58 7.02
CA LYS A 140 -9.88 2.84 6.88
C LYS A 140 -8.82 3.59 6.07
N MET A 141 -9.23 4.46 5.14
CA MET A 141 -8.34 5.17 4.20
C MET A 141 -8.23 6.68 4.48
N GLY A 142 -9.05 7.23 5.37
CA GLY A 142 -9.09 8.67 5.66
C GLY A 142 -7.74 9.28 6.06
N TYR A 143 -6.87 8.51 6.71
CA TYR A 143 -5.54 8.96 7.10
C TYR A 143 -4.63 9.32 5.92
N LYS A 144 -4.86 8.73 4.73
CA LYS A 144 -4.10 9.03 3.50
C LYS A 144 -4.28 10.48 3.05
N ALA A 145 -5.44 11.08 3.29
CA ALA A 145 -5.72 12.47 2.93
C ALA A 145 -5.07 13.52 3.86
N GLY A 146 -4.39 13.08 4.93
CA GLY A 146 -3.75 13.98 5.92
C GLY A 146 -2.31 14.38 5.60
N PHE A 147 -1.80 14.09 4.40
CA PHE A 147 -0.44 14.45 3.99
C PHE A 147 -0.46 15.73 3.15
N SER A 148 0.56 16.57 3.32
CA SER A 148 0.75 17.76 2.48
C SER A 148 1.36 17.38 1.13
N GLY A 149 1.05 18.14 0.08
CA GLY A 149 1.53 17.87 -1.28
C GLY A 149 0.93 16.59 -1.87
N LEU A 150 -0.28 16.23 -1.43
CA LEU A 150 -0.99 15.08 -1.94
C LEU A 150 -1.73 15.44 -3.23
N GLU A 151 -1.54 14.62 -4.23
CA GLU A 151 -2.22 14.72 -5.52
C GLU A 151 -3.16 13.53 -5.73
N ILE A 152 -4.22 13.75 -6.50
CA ILE A 152 -5.13 12.70 -6.97
C ILE A 152 -5.12 12.64 -8.50
N TYR A 153 -5.24 11.44 -9.04
CA TYR A 153 -5.45 11.23 -10.46
C TYR A 153 -6.95 11.25 -10.76
N LYS A 154 -7.42 12.32 -11.42
CA LYS A 154 -8.82 12.49 -11.78
C LYS A 154 -8.94 13.14 -13.15
N GLY A 155 -9.85 12.62 -13.97
CA GLY A 155 -10.07 13.18 -15.32
C GLY A 155 -8.85 13.10 -16.22
N GLY A 156 -8.04 12.04 -16.11
CA GLY A 156 -6.86 11.82 -16.95
C GLY A 156 -5.60 12.61 -16.55
N ARG A 157 -5.59 13.26 -15.39
CA ARG A 157 -4.43 14.07 -14.92
C ARG A 157 -4.26 14.04 -13.41
N TRP A 158 -3.05 14.25 -12.97
CA TRP A 158 -2.70 14.51 -11.57
C TRP A 158 -3.05 15.96 -11.21
N GLN A 159 -3.61 16.17 -10.04
CA GLN A 159 -3.99 17.49 -9.51
C GLN A 159 -3.97 17.47 -7.98
N ASP A 160 -3.72 18.62 -7.38
CA ASP A 160 -3.79 18.78 -5.93
C ASP A 160 -5.14 18.27 -5.40
N ILE A 161 -5.11 17.53 -4.29
CA ILE A 161 -6.34 16.98 -3.71
C ILE A 161 -7.31 18.07 -3.23
N GLY A 162 -6.82 19.25 -2.90
CA GLY A 162 -7.63 20.31 -2.31
C GLY A 162 -8.18 19.92 -0.92
N ASP A 163 -9.43 20.32 -0.64
CA ASP A 163 -10.10 19.85 0.59
C ASP A 163 -10.63 18.42 0.39
N PRO A 164 -10.16 17.43 1.17
CA PRO A 164 -10.68 16.07 1.08
C PRO A 164 -12.20 15.96 1.30
N ALA A 165 -12.83 16.92 1.99
CA ALA A 165 -14.26 16.94 2.21
C ALA A 165 -15.07 17.25 0.95
N ASP A 166 -14.46 17.89 -0.06
CA ASP A 166 -15.11 18.21 -1.33
C ASP A 166 -15.23 16.97 -2.25
N HIS A 167 -14.50 15.91 -1.94
CA HIS A 167 -14.57 14.66 -2.68
C HIS A 167 -15.71 13.81 -2.12
N LYS A 168 -16.79 13.71 -2.88
CA LYS A 168 -17.83 12.71 -2.59
C LYS A 168 -17.32 11.34 -2.98
N ALA A 169 -17.68 10.31 -2.20
CA ALA A 169 -17.57 8.95 -2.66
C ALA A 169 -18.42 8.84 -3.91
N GLU A 170 -17.80 8.91 -5.08
CA GLU A 170 -18.45 8.45 -6.31
C GLU A 170 -18.82 7.01 -6.01
N LEU A 171 -20.07 6.64 -6.23
CA LEU A 171 -20.52 5.26 -6.11
C LEU A 171 -19.48 4.41 -6.82
N HIS A 172 -18.92 3.45 -6.12
CA HIS A 172 -17.86 2.60 -6.68
C HIS A 172 -18.37 2.10 -8.04
N PRO A 173 -17.60 2.20 -9.14
CA PRO A 173 -18.06 1.79 -10.45
C PRO A 173 -18.70 0.40 -10.45
N LEU A 174 -18.20 -0.52 -9.61
CA LEU A 174 -18.74 -1.85 -9.41
C LEU A 174 -20.10 -1.89 -8.69
N SER A 175 -20.56 -0.79 -8.10
CA SER A 175 -21.88 -0.73 -7.42
C SER A 175 -23.00 -0.20 -8.31
N VAL A 176 -22.66 0.34 -9.47
CA VAL A 176 -23.63 1.01 -10.37
C VAL A 176 -23.83 0.24 -11.67
N ASP A 177 -22.78 -0.29 -12.25
CA ASP A 177 -22.84 -1.01 -13.52
C ASP A 177 -22.27 -2.42 -13.39
N PRO A 178 -22.89 -3.44 -13.99
CA PRO A 178 -22.31 -4.78 -14.08
C PRO A 178 -20.89 -4.71 -14.70
N ILE A 179 -19.99 -5.55 -14.22
CA ILE A 179 -18.59 -5.59 -14.71
C ILE A 179 -18.52 -5.71 -16.23
N ALA A 180 -19.44 -6.51 -16.83
CA ALA A 180 -19.54 -6.68 -18.27
C ALA A 180 -19.78 -5.37 -19.04
N GLU A 181 -20.60 -4.45 -18.49
CA GLU A 181 -20.85 -3.14 -19.11
C GLU A 181 -19.66 -2.20 -18.97
N GLN A 182 -18.91 -2.31 -17.87
CA GLN A 182 -17.69 -1.52 -17.67
C GLN A 182 -16.59 -1.96 -18.63
N VAL A 183 -16.41 -3.27 -18.82
CA VAL A 183 -15.45 -3.85 -19.78
C VAL A 183 -15.81 -3.45 -21.21
N ALA A 184 -17.08 -3.42 -21.55
CA ALA A 184 -17.54 -3.02 -22.90
C ALA A 184 -17.25 -1.54 -23.22
N ARG A 185 -17.04 -0.69 -22.22
CA ARG A 185 -16.67 0.74 -22.38
C ARG A 185 -15.18 0.97 -22.51
N ILE A 186 -14.34 -0.06 -22.30
CA ILE A 186 -12.88 0.05 -22.47
C ILE A 186 -12.58 0.05 -23.97
N SER A 187 -12.21 1.20 -24.50
CA SER A 187 -11.67 1.31 -25.86
C SER A 187 -10.25 0.74 -25.87
N LEU A 188 -10.10 -0.46 -26.42
CA LEU A 188 -8.77 -1.00 -26.68
C LEU A 188 -8.12 -0.21 -27.82
N PRO A 189 -6.82 0.11 -27.74
CA PRO A 189 -6.12 0.70 -28.86
C PRO A 189 -6.20 -0.26 -30.06
N GLU A 190 -6.54 0.28 -31.23
CA GLU A 190 -6.55 -0.51 -32.48
C GLU A 190 -5.17 -1.12 -32.68
N THR A 191 -5.11 -2.45 -32.73
CA THR A 191 -3.90 -3.15 -33.12
C THR A 191 -3.60 -2.79 -34.58
N ARG A 192 -2.55 -1.98 -34.79
CA ARG A 192 -2.03 -1.77 -36.15
C ARG A 192 -1.61 -3.12 -36.70
N THR A 193 -2.35 -3.64 -37.66
CA THR A 193 -1.90 -4.74 -38.53
C THR A 193 -0.58 -4.31 -39.16
N PRO A 194 0.47 -5.14 -39.12
CA PRO A 194 1.67 -4.86 -39.91
C PRO A 194 1.25 -4.73 -41.40
N ARG A 195 1.54 -3.59 -41.99
CA ARG A 195 1.45 -3.48 -43.45
C ARG A 195 2.54 -4.39 -44.01
N ASP A 196 2.12 -5.35 -44.83
CA ASP A 196 3.01 -6.13 -45.68
C ASP A 196 3.92 -5.18 -46.45
N VAL A 197 5.23 -5.40 -46.31
CA VAL A 197 6.28 -4.82 -47.17
C VAL A 197 6.61 -5.82 -48.25
#